data_b48ca96b68d6fe81c27565030c447d41
#
_entry.id   b48ca96b68d6fe81c27565030c447d41
#
_cell.length_a   1.000
_cell.length_b   1.000
_cell.length_c   1.000
_cell.angle_alpha   90.00
_cell.angle_beta   90.00
_cell.angle_gamma   90.00
#
_symmetry.space_group_name_H-M   'P 1'
#
loop_
_entity.id
_entity.type
_entity.pdbx_description
1 polymer ?
#
loop_
_entity_poly.entity_id
_entity_poly.type
_entity_poly.pdbx_seq_one_letter_code
_entity_poly.pdbx_strand_id
1 'polypeptide(L)'
;MQRHILYTIAVIAAMIGLNACIEDGISTSAADQPAFSTDTLKMGVVFTDEVTMTHRLTVYNRHSKGMLISDIHLEGEGARDFRINVDGASGETFQGIEVRAKDSIFVMVEATLPVRDQDQPQDVNADLCFTVNGVRSTVVLNATGQDVKRLRAVTYNSDTRLTAGRPYQVYDSLVVAEGATLTLEPGTDLRFHDGASLIVRGTLLSQGTVDNPVNIAGDRTGNVITDITFDLMSRQWRGVQFAPSSRANVISHTCIRNTDYGVIVNGGSSPRNDGDTPMLTIVNSRLRNSGDRVLEAYHANITAIGCEFAEASNGLVLLHGGQHVFNHCTFANYYLFSAIYGPALAFEHLNADNDDSSKLPYTAADITNSILYGNGSMLSHGDLTGTKVFLRRVLIKENGSDDANFIACLWDKDPLYYTVREDYIFDYRLKPESPAIGAGDASLMLPAAARDAYGLPRQATAGAAPDLGAYVYIAPKE
;
A
#
# COMPACT_ATOMS: atom_id res chain seq x y z
N MET A 1 -44.59 -51.14 39.12
CA MET A 1 -43.33 -51.25 39.91
C MET A 1 -42.08 -51.51 39.07
N GLN A 2 -42.03 -52.54 38.21
CA GLN A 2 -40.85 -52.86 37.38
C GLN A 2 -40.42 -51.73 36.41
N ARG A 3 -41.35 -50.98 35.81
CA ARG A 3 -41.04 -49.90 34.89
C ARG A 3 -40.36 -48.68 35.58
N HIS A 4 -40.73 -48.38 36.81
CA HIS A 4 -40.09 -47.29 37.57
C HIS A 4 -38.68 -47.63 38.03
N ILE A 5 -38.42 -48.92 38.35
CA ILE A 5 -37.09 -49.42 38.69
C ILE A 5 -36.15 -49.31 37.48
N LEU A 6 -36.62 -49.62 36.26
CA LEU A 6 -35.83 -49.52 35.03
C LEU A 6 -35.46 -48.06 34.72
N TYR A 7 -36.38 -47.13 34.90
CA TYR A 7 -36.10 -45.69 34.71
C TYR A 7 -35.10 -45.13 35.75
N THR A 8 -35.25 -45.60 37.00
CA THR A 8 -34.28 -45.18 38.05
C THR A 8 -32.88 -45.72 37.79
N ILE A 9 -32.76 -46.97 37.33
CA ILE A 9 -31.45 -47.54 36.96
C ILE A 9 -30.88 -46.85 35.74
N ALA A 10 -31.68 -46.50 34.73
CA ALA A 10 -31.22 -45.75 33.54
C ALA A 10 -30.76 -44.33 33.88
N VAL A 11 -31.45 -43.65 34.81
CA VAL A 11 -31.07 -42.31 35.29
C VAL A 11 -29.79 -42.37 36.13
N ILE A 12 -29.65 -43.39 37.00
CA ILE A 12 -28.41 -43.61 37.78
C ILE A 12 -27.25 -43.98 36.86
N ALA A 13 -27.45 -44.79 35.84
CA ALA A 13 -26.42 -45.11 34.86
C ALA A 13 -26.01 -43.91 34.00
N ALA A 14 -26.99 -43.04 33.65
CA ALA A 14 -26.71 -41.78 32.96
C ALA A 14 -25.97 -40.76 33.85
N MET A 15 -26.26 -40.70 35.15
CA MET A 15 -25.52 -39.86 36.10
C MET A 15 -24.10 -40.35 36.39
N ILE A 16 -23.85 -41.64 36.35
CA ILE A 16 -22.50 -42.22 36.51
C ILE A 16 -21.65 -42.00 35.26
N GLY A 17 -22.29 -41.96 34.08
CA GLY A 17 -21.60 -41.68 32.82
C GLY A 17 -21.19 -40.19 32.62
N LEU A 18 -21.69 -39.27 33.46
CA LEU A 18 -21.37 -37.84 33.38
C LEU A 18 -20.19 -37.40 34.25
N ASN A 19 -19.62 -38.30 35.02
CA ASN A 19 -18.32 -38.06 35.68
C ASN A 19 -17.17 -38.43 34.74
N ALA A 20 -17.13 -37.84 33.52
CA ALA A 20 -15.87 -37.70 32.83
C ALA A 20 -15.08 -36.62 33.60
N CYS A 21 -14.48 -37.03 34.74
CA CYS A 21 -13.36 -36.32 35.30
C CYS A 21 -12.32 -36.22 34.18
N ILE A 22 -12.16 -35.06 33.61
CA ILE A 22 -10.91 -34.72 32.94
C ILE A 22 -9.87 -34.96 34.03
N GLU A 23 -9.05 -35.99 33.92
CA GLU A 23 -7.88 -36.14 34.77
C GLU A 23 -7.01 -34.92 34.50
N ASP A 24 -7.07 -33.90 35.39
CA ASP A 24 -6.18 -32.73 35.39
C ASP A 24 -4.71 -33.14 35.73
N GLY A 25 -4.34 -34.38 35.43
CA GLY A 25 -2.99 -34.85 35.63
C GLY A 25 -2.02 -34.25 34.62
N ILE A 26 -0.94 -33.68 35.13
CA ILE A 26 0.18 -33.17 34.30
C ILE A 26 0.98 -34.39 33.79
N SER A 27 1.32 -34.36 32.49
CA SER A 27 2.17 -35.38 31.89
C SER A 27 3.63 -35.23 32.36
N THR A 28 4.28 -36.34 32.67
CA THR A 28 5.72 -36.43 32.96
C THR A 28 6.48 -37.14 31.82
N SER A 29 5.80 -37.51 30.74
CA SER A 29 6.40 -38.19 29.59
C SER A 29 7.27 -37.25 28.76
N ALA A 30 8.51 -37.63 28.51
CA ALA A 30 9.42 -36.88 27.62
C ALA A 30 8.92 -36.85 26.14
N ALA A 31 7.96 -37.70 25.77
CA ALA A 31 7.34 -37.70 24.45
C ALA A 31 6.25 -36.61 24.29
N ASP A 32 5.71 -36.13 25.41
CA ASP A 32 4.64 -35.15 25.41
C ASP A 32 5.27 -33.72 25.35
N GLN A 33 5.52 -33.24 24.13
CA GLN A 33 6.16 -31.97 23.87
C GLN A 33 5.17 -30.95 23.31
N PRO A 34 5.43 -29.61 23.47
CA PRO A 34 4.61 -28.59 22.89
C PRO A 34 4.69 -28.61 21.35
N ALA A 35 3.58 -28.27 20.70
CA ALA A 35 3.58 -27.91 19.28
C ALA A 35 3.44 -26.40 19.15
N PHE A 36 4.06 -25.83 18.12
CA PHE A 36 4.06 -24.40 17.87
C PHE A 36 3.30 -24.04 16.60
N SER A 37 2.75 -22.82 16.54
CA SER A 37 2.11 -22.31 15.31
C SER A 37 3.11 -22.13 14.17
N THR A 38 4.39 -21.92 14.49
CA THR A 38 5.51 -21.84 13.54
C THR A 38 6.80 -22.25 14.24
N ASP A 39 7.79 -22.70 13.49
CA ASP A 39 9.16 -22.95 13.99
C ASP A 39 10.03 -21.68 13.95
N THR A 40 9.64 -20.70 13.14
CA THR A 40 10.30 -19.39 13.01
C THR A 40 9.27 -18.29 13.00
N LEU A 41 9.32 -17.38 13.98
CA LEU A 41 8.48 -16.19 14.05
C LEU A 41 9.20 -15.03 13.36
N LYS A 42 8.79 -14.75 12.10
CA LYS A 42 9.36 -13.65 11.29
C LYS A 42 8.62 -12.36 11.56
N MET A 43 9.33 -11.32 11.97
CA MET A 43 8.81 -9.97 12.22
C MET A 43 9.00 -9.02 11.03
N GLY A 44 9.74 -9.46 9.99
CA GLY A 44 10.04 -8.64 8.80
C GLY A 44 11.05 -7.53 9.08
N VAL A 45 11.05 -6.52 8.20
CA VAL A 45 11.93 -5.36 8.33
C VAL A 45 11.32 -4.39 9.34
N VAL A 46 12.14 -3.92 10.29
CA VAL A 46 11.77 -2.95 11.33
C VAL A 46 12.80 -1.83 11.39
N PHE A 47 12.35 -0.60 11.58
CA PHE A 47 13.26 0.52 11.77
C PHE A 47 13.89 0.46 13.17
N THR A 48 15.21 0.67 13.20
CA THR A 48 15.96 0.63 14.46
C THR A 48 15.50 1.70 15.44
N ASP A 49 15.64 1.43 16.75
CA ASP A 49 15.12 2.23 17.88
C ASP A 49 13.58 2.38 17.92
N GLU A 50 12.85 1.57 17.15
CA GLU A 50 11.40 1.50 17.24
C GLU A 50 10.94 0.13 17.72
N VAL A 51 9.84 0.11 18.46
CA VAL A 51 9.20 -1.14 18.88
C VAL A 51 8.40 -1.69 17.72
N THR A 52 8.60 -2.98 17.42
CA THR A 52 7.77 -3.66 16.42
C THR A 52 6.31 -3.71 16.84
N MET A 53 5.45 -4.05 15.91
CA MET A 53 4.14 -4.60 16.28
C MET A 53 4.33 -5.86 17.10
N THR A 54 3.34 -6.13 17.96
CA THR A 54 3.30 -7.36 18.74
C THR A 54 2.96 -8.55 17.84
N HIS A 55 3.84 -9.52 17.78
CA HIS A 55 3.65 -10.78 17.07
C HIS A 55 3.22 -11.87 18.02
N ARG A 56 2.33 -12.77 17.56
CA ARG A 56 1.77 -13.86 18.36
C ARG A 56 2.33 -15.21 17.96
N LEU A 57 2.93 -15.92 18.88
CA LEU A 57 3.23 -17.34 18.81
C LEU A 57 2.21 -18.11 19.63
N THR A 58 1.60 -19.16 19.06
CA THR A 58 0.71 -20.05 19.80
C THR A 58 1.46 -21.32 20.17
N VAL A 59 1.40 -21.69 21.45
CA VAL A 59 1.99 -22.90 22.01
C VAL A 59 0.86 -23.87 22.37
N TYR A 60 0.79 -24.99 21.67
CA TYR A 60 -0.27 -25.98 21.79
C TYR A 60 0.14 -27.16 22.66
N ASN A 61 -0.72 -27.58 23.58
CA ASN A 61 -0.70 -28.90 24.17
C ASN A 61 -1.69 -29.81 23.40
N ARG A 62 -1.20 -30.64 22.51
CA ARG A 62 -2.04 -31.56 21.73
C ARG A 62 -2.28 -32.90 22.45
N HIS A 63 -1.77 -33.08 23.68
CA HIS A 63 -1.86 -34.31 24.46
C HIS A 63 -3.14 -34.36 25.29
N SER A 64 -3.46 -35.53 25.83
CA SER A 64 -4.66 -35.80 26.64
C SER A 64 -4.49 -35.43 28.13
N LYS A 65 -3.30 -35.06 28.55
CA LYS A 65 -2.97 -34.55 29.89
C LYS A 65 -2.46 -33.12 29.83
N GLY A 66 -2.53 -32.43 30.97
CA GLY A 66 -1.92 -31.13 31.13
C GLY A 66 -0.40 -31.19 30.89
N MET A 67 0.18 -30.11 30.42
CA MET A 67 1.62 -29.94 30.18
C MET A 67 2.14 -28.83 31.10
N LEU A 68 3.23 -29.12 31.83
CA LEU A 68 3.93 -28.10 32.62
C LEU A 68 5.21 -27.70 31.88
N ILE A 69 5.26 -26.47 31.42
CA ILE A 69 6.48 -25.89 30.87
C ILE A 69 7.29 -25.38 32.06
N SER A 70 8.38 -26.08 32.35
CA SER A 70 9.21 -25.77 33.50
C SER A 70 10.02 -24.51 33.35
N ASP A 71 10.35 -24.13 32.11
CA ASP A 71 11.13 -22.93 31.81
C ASP A 71 10.86 -22.41 30.40
N ILE A 72 10.72 -21.07 30.26
CA ILE A 72 10.66 -20.33 29.00
C ILE A 72 11.61 -19.14 29.12
N HIS A 73 12.54 -18.99 28.17
CA HIS A 73 13.49 -17.87 28.13
C HIS A 73 14.02 -17.63 26.72
N LEU A 74 14.70 -16.50 26.54
CA LEU A 74 15.38 -16.14 25.29
C LEU A 74 16.87 -16.44 25.40
N GLU A 75 17.45 -16.96 24.30
CA GLU A 75 18.89 -17.19 24.15
C GLU A 75 19.41 -16.63 22.82
N GLY A 76 20.74 -16.49 22.72
CA GLY A 76 21.44 -16.00 21.53
C GLY A 76 21.84 -14.53 21.65
N GLU A 77 22.65 -14.08 20.68
CA GLU A 77 23.19 -12.71 20.68
C GLU A 77 22.10 -11.63 20.60
N GLY A 78 21.02 -11.92 19.86
CA GLY A 78 19.89 -11.00 19.72
C GLY A 78 18.87 -11.05 20.84
N ALA A 79 19.01 -11.94 21.85
CA ALA A 79 18.01 -12.18 22.88
C ALA A 79 17.54 -10.90 23.60
N ARG A 80 18.46 -9.97 23.88
CA ARG A 80 18.18 -8.69 24.54
C ARG A 80 17.35 -7.72 23.70
N ASP A 81 17.28 -7.93 22.39
CA ASP A 81 16.57 -7.06 21.46
C ASP A 81 15.10 -7.45 21.34
N PHE A 82 14.71 -8.62 21.90
CA PHE A 82 13.33 -9.13 21.93
C PHE A 82 12.76 -9.05 23.35
N ARG A 83 11.46 -8.82 23.42
CA ARG A 83 10.65 -8.88 24.64
C ARG A 83 9.53 -9.88 24.46
N ILE A 84 9.24 -10.62 25.50
CA ILE A 84 8.18 -11.62 25.47
C ILE A 84 7.17 -11.41 26.60
N ASN A 85 5.92 -11.74 26.29
CA ASN A 85 4.83 -11.83 27.26
C ASN A 85 4.20 -13.20 27.11
N VAL A 86 4.21 -13.98 28.16
CA VAL A 86 3.69 -15.35 28.17
C VAL A 86 2.38 -15.36 28.94
N ASP A 87 1.29 -15.69 28.27
CA ASP A 87 -0.05 -15.80 28.84
C ASP A 87 -0.46 -14.59 29.70
N GLY A 88 -0.13 -13.37 29.22
CA GLY A 88 -0.43 -12.11 29.90
C GLY A 88 0.62 -11.60 30.87
N ALA A 89 1.65 -12.36 31.21
CA ALA A 89 2.74 -11.96 32.07
C ALA A 89 3.96 -11.54 31.21
N SER A 90 4.51 -10.34 31.48
CA SER A 90 5.75 -9.85 30.85
C SER A 90 6.97 -10.22 31.71
N GLY A 91 8.06 -10.65 31.09
CA GLY A 91 9.29 -11.05 31.78
C GLY A 91 10.38 -11.51 30.82
N GLU A 92 11.55 -11.84 31.39
CA GLU A 92 12.68 -12.41 30.65
C GLU A 92 12.74 -13.94 30.76
N THR A 93 12.22 -14.48 31.87
CA THR A 93 12.18 -15.91 32.17
C THR A 93 10.86 -16.25 32.85
N PHE A 94 10.26 -17.36 32.48
CA PHE A 94 9.00 -17.86 33.03
C PHE A 94 9.17 -19.30 33.48
N GLN A 95 8.59 -19.65 34.61
CA GLN A 95 8.67 -20.98 35.17
C GLN A 95 7.29 -21.50 35.57
N GLY A 96 7.07 -22.81 35.42
CA GLY A 96 5.86 -23.46 35.89
C GLY A 96 4.59 -23.04 35.16
N ILE A 97 4.68 -22.75 33.86
CA ILE A 97 3.51 -22.43 33.03
C ILE A 97 2.75 -23.68 32.65
N GLU A 98 1.51 -23.80 33.09
CA GLU A 98 0.64 -24.90 32.78
C GLU A 98 -0.17 -24.66 31.52
N VAL A 99 -0.18 -25.64 30.60
CA VAL A 99 -1.06 -25.69 29.43
C VAL A 99 -1.99 -26.90 29.56
N ARG A 100 -3.29 -26.65 29.69
CA ARG A 100 -4.30 -27.71 29.86
C ARG A 100 -4.29 -28.69 28.70
N ALA A 101 -4.83 -29.90 28.95
CA ALA A 101 -5.00 -30.89 27.91
C ALA A 101 -5.81 -30.36 26.72
N LYS A 102 -5.32 -30.54 25.50
CA LYS A 102 -5.96 -30.11 24.24
C LYS A 102 -6.16 -28.57 24.12
N ASP A 103 -5.42 -27.78 24.88
CA ASP A 103 -5.50 -26.33 24.94
C ASP A 103 -4.21 -25.66 24.43
N SER A 104 -4.15 -24.33 24.45
CA SER A 104 -3.00 -23.56 24.03
C SER A 104 -2.86 -22.28 24.85
N ILE A 105 -1.64 -21.76 24.90
CA ILE A 105 -1.33 -20.41 25.41
C ILE A 105 -0.70 -19.56 24.31
N PHE A 106 -0.67 -18.25 24.52
CA PHE A 106 -0.05 -17.30 23.62
C PHE A 106 1.25 -16.76 24.21
N VAL A 107 2.25 -16.65 23.35
CA VAL A 107 3.45 -15.86 23.62
C VAL A 107 3.42 -14.66 22.67
N MET A 108 3.32 -13.47 23.24
CA MET A 108 3.41 -12.22 22.49
C MET A 108 4.87 -11.80 22.45
N VAL A 109 5.36 -11.43 21.26
CA VAL A 109 6.76 -11.08 21.03
C VAL A 109 6.83 -9.72 20.37
N GLU A 110 7.70 -8.87 20.89
CA GLU A 110 8.10 -7.57 20.35
C GLU A 110 9.61 -7.51 20.21
N ALA A 111 10.11 -6.72 19.27
CA ALA A 111 11.53 -6.43 19.14
C ALA A 111 11.78 -4.92 19.14
N THR A 112 12.93 -4.51 19.65
CA THR A 112 13.49 -3.17 19.51
C THR A 112 14.95 -3.31 19.15
N LEU A 113 15.27 -3.11 17.87
CA LEU A 113 16.62 -3.34 17.37
C LEU A 113 17.45 -2.07 17.49
N PRO A 114 18.70 -2.17 17.99
CA PRO A 114 19.57 -0.99 18.15
C PRO A 114 20.09 -0.49 16.79
N VAL A 115 20.40 0.79 16.69
CA VAL A 115 21.11 1.40 15.57
C VAL A 115 22.51 0.76 15.46
N ARG A 116 22.88 0.33 14.25
CA ARG A 116 24.16 -0.32 13.97
C ARG A 116 25.04 0.49 13.03
N ASP A 117 24.54 1.62 12.54
CA ASP A 117 25.19 2.51 11.57
C ASP A 117 25.50 1.82 10.23
N GLN A 118 24.56 0.99 9.78
CA GLN A 118 24.63 0.24 8.52
C GLN A 118 23.61 0.75 7.51
N ASP A 119 23.96 0.81 6.21
CA ASP A 119 23.02 1.20 5.17
C ASP A 119 22.12 0.04 4.73
N GLN A 120 22.61 -1.18 4.85
CA GLN A 120 21.87 -2.39 4.51
C GLN A 120 21.15 -2.97 5.72
N PRO A 121 19.94 -3.55 5.52
CA PRO A 121 19.22 -4.25 6.58
C PRO A 121 20.09 -5.37 7.19
N GLN A 122 19.97 -5.57 8.51
CA GLN A 122 20.72 -6.57 9.27
C GLN A 122 19.76 -7.53 9.98
N ASP A 123 19.91 -8.83 9.75
CA ASP A 123 19.14 -9.85 10.45
C ASP A 123 19.59 -10.00 11.89
N VAL A 124 18.63 -10.05 12.79
CA VAL A 124 18.78 -10.33 14.22
C VAL A 124 17.94 -11.55 14.57
N ASN A 125 18.58 -12.55 15.16
CA ASN A 125 17.92 -13.78 15.57
C ASN A 125 18.08 -13.99 17.08
N ALA A 126 17.06 -14.60 17.67
CA ALA A 126 17.09 -15.15 19.03
C ALA A 126 16.35 -16.48 19.08
N ASP A 127 16.72 -17.31 20.02
CA ASP A 127 16.06 -18.57 20.30
C ASP A 127 15.09 -18.40 21.47
N LEU A 128 13.80 -18.60 21.22
CA LEU A 128 12.80 -18.71 22.29
C LEU A 128 12.69 -20.18 22.69
N CYS A 129 13.19 -20.47 23.88
CA CYS A 129 13.39 -21.80 24.41
C CYS A 129 12.28 -22.20 25.35
N PHE A 130 11.82 -23.46 25.24
CA PHE A 130 10.80 -24.05 26.09
C PHE A 130 11.33 -25.38 26.63
N THR A 131 11.25 -25.61 27.95
CA THR A 131 11.62 -26.88 28.56
C THR A 131 10.38 -27.58 29.13
N VAL A 132 10.09 -28.79 28.64
CA VAL A 132 8.97 -29.63 29.09
C VAL A 132 9.49 -31.03 29.37
N ASN A 133 9.22 -31.55 30.57
CA ASN A 133 9.63 -32.92 30.97
C ASN A 133 11.14 -33.20 30.73
N GLY A 134 11.99 -32.17 30.91
CA GLY A 134 13.44 -32.26 30.67
C GLY A 134 13.89 -32.21 29.23
N VAL A 135 12.98 -32.03 28.27
CA VAL A 135 13.28 -31.90 26.84
C VAL A 135 13.11 -30.42 26.44
N ARG A 136 14.11 -29.91 25.73
CA ARG A 136 14.10 -28.54 25.19
C ARG A 136 13.55 -28.51 23.77
N SER A 137 12.65 -27.55 23.51
CA SER A 137 12.15 -27.17 22.18
C SER A 137 12.46 -25.69 21.94
N THR A 138 12.68 -25.30 20.71
CA THR A 138 13.07 -23.92 20.36
C THR A 138 12.25 -23.40 19.19
N VAL A 139 11.85 -22.13 19.28
CA VAL A 139 11.29 -21.35 18.16
C VAL A 139 12.25 -20.21 17.87
N VAL A 140 12.65 -20.05 16.61
CA VAL A 140 13.52 -18.93 16.19
C VAL A 140 12.70 -17.66 16.07
N LEU A 141 13.13 -16.60 16.71
CA LEU A 141 12.63 -15.24 16.50
C LEU A 141 13.57 -14.56 15.50
N ASN A 142 13.03 -13.99 14.43
CA ASN A 142 13.80 -13.29 13.41
C ASN A 142 13.20 -11.91 13.14
N ALA A 143 14.03 -10.88 13.21
CA ALA A 143 13.71 -9.52 12.79
C ALA A 143 14.86 -8.94 11.98
N THR A 144 14.54 -8.13 10.96
CA THR A 144 15.55 -7.49 10.12
C THR A 144 15.59 -6.00 10.42
N GLY A 145 16.64 -5.52 11.09
CA GLY A 145 16.81 -4.11 11.48
C GLY A 145 17.27 -3.25 10.31
N GLN A 146 16.57 -2.17 10.02
CA GLN A 146 16.94 -1.16 9.04
C GLN A 146 17.19 0.17 9.73
N ASP A 147 18.44 0.66 9.65
CA ASP A 147 18.76 2.01 10.10
C ASP A 147 18.14 3.06 9.19
N VAL A 148 17.68 4.17 9.78
CA VAL A 148 17.03 5.27 9.09
C VAL A 148 17.67 6.61 9.40
N LYS A 149 17.51 7.58 8.48
CA LYS A 149 17.82 9.00 8.72
C LYS A 149 16.53 9.70 9.16
N ARG A 150 16.42 10.07 10.43
CA ARG A 150 15.22 10.72 10.97
C ARG A 150 15.19 12.21 10.66
N LEU A 151 14.09 12.66 10.06
CA LEU A 151 13.77 14.05 9.76
C LEU A 151 12.53 14.44 10.56
N ARG A 152 12.62 15.47 11.38
CA ARG A 152 11.48 15.95 12.19
C ARG A 152 11.26 17.42 11.97
N ALA A 153 10.08 17.78 11.43
CA ALA A 153 9.70 19.17 11.14
C ALA A 153 10.77 19.91 10.33
N VAL A 154 11.29 19.28 9.26
CA VAL A 154 12.41 19.82 8.48
C VAL A 154 11.88 20.72 7.38
N THR A 155 12.50 21.90 7.22
CA THR A 155 12.29 22.81 6.09
C THR A 155 13.59 22.97 5.32
N TYR A 156 13.60 22.61 4.04
CA TYR A 156 14.69 22.90 3.12
C TYR A 156 14.50 24.27 2.51
N ASN A 157 15.35 25.21 2.89
CA ASN A 157 15.32 26.61 2.41
C ASN A 157 16.27 26.84 1.22
N SER A 158 16.97 25.82 0.78
CA SER A 158 17.89 25.85 -0.37
C SER A 158 17.83 24.52 -1.08
N ASP A 159 18.37 24.47 -2.28
CA ASP A 159 18.44 23.27 -3.08
C ASP A 159 19.11 22.11 -2.30
N THR A 160 18.38 21.02 -2.21
CA THR A 160 18.77 19.84 -1.42
C THR A 160 18.57 18.57 -2.23
N ARG A 161 19.47 17.61 -2.03
CA ARG A 161 19.37 16.27 -2.64
C ARG A 161 19.27 15.21 -1.57
N LEU A 162 18.34 14.31 -1.73
CA LEU A 162 18.24 13.08 -0.94
C LEU A 162 18.63 11.90 -1.83
N THR A 163 19.51 11.05 -1.30
CA THR A 163 20.13 9.95 -2.04
C THR A 163 19.60 8.60 -1.59
N ALA A 164 19.80 7.56 -2.38
CA ALA A 164 19.57 6.18 -1.99
C ALA A 164 20.44 5.75 -0.80
N GLY A 165 20.20 4.56 -0.29
CA GLY A 165 20.87 3.97 0.87
C GLY A 165 19.91 3.85 2.04
N ARG A 166 20.20 4.48 3.18
CA ARG A 166 19.30 4.47 4.31
C ARG A 166 18.02 5.21 4.01
N PRO A 167 16.84 4.64 4.31
CA PRO A 167 15.56 5.34 4.23
C PRO A 167 15.55 6.61 5.08
N TYR A 168 14.79 7.60 4.65
CA TYR A 168 14.51 8.81 5.42
C TYR A 168 13.16 8.66 6.10
N GLN A 169 13.16 8.61 7.43
CA GLN A 169 11.94 8.55 8.22
C GLN A 169 11.52 9.97 8.63
N VAL A 170 10.34 10.39 8.19
CA VAL A 170 9.84 11.76 8.33
C VAL A 170 8.73 11.82 9.37
N TYR A 171 8.94 12.64 10.39
CA TYR A 171 7.95 13.01 11.40
C TYR A 171 7.46 14.44 11.19
N ASP A 172 6.21 14.70 11.52
CA ASP A 172 5.54 15.99 11.47
C ASP A 172 5.43 16.54 10.03
N SER A 173 6.51 17.08 9.47
CA SER A 173 6.52 17.60 8.09
C SER A 173 7.90 17.65 7.46
N LEU A 174 7.91 17.47 6.15
CA LEU A 174 9.04 17.80 5.28
C LEU A 174 8.57 18.92 4.33
N VAL A 175 9.17 20.10 4.45
CA VAL A 175 8.77 21.28 3.70
C VAL A 175 9.87 21.69 2.72
N VAL A 176 9.51 21.89 1.47
CA VAL A 176 10.38 22.54 0.47
C VAL A 176 9.95 24.01 0.40
N ALA A 177 10.80 24.92 0.85
CA ALA A 177 10.50 26.34 0.87
C ALA A 177 10.38 26.93 -0.55
N GLU A 178 9.70 28.05 -0.66
CA GLU A 178 9.60 28.78 -1.93
C GLU A 178 11.00 29.14 -2.45
N GLY A 179 11.24 28.92 -3.74
CA GLY A 179 12.54 29.13 -4.39
C GLY A 179 13.57 28.01 -4.18
N ALA A 180 13.31 27.05 -3.28
CA ALA A 180 14.19 25.90 -3.09
C ALA A 180 13.74 24.70 -3.94
N THR A 181 14.70 23.83 -4.30
CA THR A 181 14.45 22.58 -5.01
C THR A 181 14.85 21.38 -4.14
N LEU A 182 13.90 20.46 -3.94
CA LEU A 182 14.20 19.14 -3.38
C LEU A 182 14.33 18.13 -4.51
N THR A 183 15.50 17.53 -4.65
CA THR A 183 15.75 16.43 -5.59
C THR A 183 15.82 15.10 -4.82
N LEU A 184 14.95 14.17 -5.20
CA LEU A 184 15.01 12.77 -4.77
C LEU A 184 15.73 11.98 -5.87
N GLU A 185 16.93 11.50 -5.58
CA GLU A 185 17.73 10.73 -6.53
C GLU A 185 17.18 9.29 -6.70
N PRO A 186 17.54 8.58 -7.78
CA PRO A 186 17.10 7.21 -8.00
C PRO A 186 17.32 6.32 -6.78
N GLY A 187 16.31 5.55 -6.38
CA GLY A 187 16.35 4.66 -5.22
C GLY A 187 16.16 5.33 -3.86
N THR A 188 15.86 6.63 -3.81
CA THR A 188 15.51 7.31 -2.54
C THR A 188 14.23 6.70 -1.96
N ASP A 189 14.26 6.39 -0.65
CA ASP A 189 13.12 5.86 0.12
C ASP A 189 12.74 6.86 1.23
N LEU A 190 11.57 7.50 1.07
CA LEU A 190 10.96 8.39 2.07
C LEU A 190 9.84 7.65 2.77
N ARG A 191 9.92 7.54 4.09
CA ARG A 191 8.97 6.89 4.97
C ARG A 191 8.36 7.89 5.93
N PHE A 192 7.08 8.12 5.81
CA PHE A 192 6.36 9.13 6.58
C PHE A 192 5.61 8.49 7.75
N HIS A 193 5.85 9.04 8.95
CA HIS A 193 5.13 8.67 10.16
C HIS A 193 3.68 9.16 10.13
N ASP A 194 2.83 8.58 10.96
CA ASP A 194 1.44 8.98 11.09
C ASP A 194 1.29 10.50 11.30
N GLY A 195 0.37 11.10 10.57
CA GLY A 195 0.14 12.55 10.56
C GLY A 195 1.19 13.40 9.86
N ALA A 196 2.32 12.85 9.42
CA ALA A 196 3.34 13.58 8.70
C ALA A 196 2.92 13.90 7.25
N SER A 197 3.53 14.94 6.65
CA SER A 197 3.22 15.42 5.30
C SER A 197 4.44 15.93 4.55
N LEU A 198 4.40 15.84 3.20
CA LEU A 198 5.33 16.50 2.31
C LEU A 198 4.67 17.75 1.73
N ILE A 199 5.20 18.94 2.07
CA ILE A 199 4.67 20.24 1.63
C ILE A 199 5.66 20.89 0.69
N VAL A 200 5.26 21.11 -0.57
CA VAL A 200 6.10 21.68 -1.61
C VAL A 200 5.62 23.10 -1.95
N ARG A 201 6.37 24.09 -1.52
CA ARG A 201 6.17 25.50 -1.88
C ARG A 201 7.13 25.93 -2.99
N GLY A 202 8.29 25.28 -3.08
CA GLY A 202 9.29 25.39 -4.14
C GLY A 202 9.10 24.34 -5.23
N THR A 203 10.14 23.60 -5.55
CA THR A 203 10.15 22.57 -6.61
C THR A 203 10.51 21.19 -6.03
N LEU A 204 9.77 20.16 -6.43
CA LEU A 204 10.09 18.76 -6.17
C LEU A 204 10.51 18.09 -7.49
N LEU A 205 11.70 17.48 -7.49
CA LEU A 205 12.21 16.65 -8.56
C LEU A 205 12.42 15.21 -8.03
N SER A 206 11.44 14.35 -8.22
CA SER A 206 11.57 12.92 -7.91
C SER A 206 12.05 12.19 -9.17
N GLN A 207 13.30 11.73 -9.15
CA GLN A 207 14.04 11.28 -10.34
C GLN A 207 14.35 9.77 -10.29
N GLY A 208 13.33 8.94 -10.02
CA GLY A 208 13.48 7.50 -10.09
C GLY A 208 13.81 7.00 -11.49
N THR A 209 14.26 5.77 -11.57
CA THR A 209 14.49 5.02 -12.82
C THR A 209 13.78 3.68 -12.79
N VAL A 210 13.78 2.96 -13.90
CA VAL A 210 13.21 1.60 -13.96
C VAL A 210 13.83 0.69 -12.90
N ASP A 211 15.16 0.69 -12.79
CA ASP A 211 15.90 -0.18 -11.88
C ASP A 211 15.94 0.33 -10.44
N ASN A 212 15.84 1.64 -10.25
CA ASN A 212 15.92 2.31 -8.95
C ASN A 212 14.78 3.34 -8.81
N PRO A 213 13.53 2.90 -8.65
CA PRO A 213 12.40 3.81 -8.45
C PRO A 213 12.52 4.54 -7.11
N VAL A 214 11.98 5.75 -7.04
CA VAL A 214 11.81 6.46 -5.78
C VAL A 214 10.57 5.93 -5.07
N ASN A 215 10.65 5.72 -3.76
CA ASN A 215 9.55 5.30 -2.92
C ASN A 215 9.17 6.38 -1.92
N ILE A 216 7.88 6.73 -1.85
CA ILE A 216 7.30 7.70 -0.91
C ILE A 216 6.09 7.05 -0.27
N ALA A 217 6.21 6.62 0.98
CA ALA A 217 5.21 5.77 1.61
C ALA A 217 5.08 6.02 3.12
N GLY A 218 4.10 5.38 3.75
CA GLY A 218 4.07 5.28 5.21
C GLY A 218 5.26 4.50 5.78
N ASP A 219 5.57 4.73 7.04
CA ASP A 219 6.72 4.10 7.70
C ASP A 219 6.38 2.77 8.37
N ARG A 220 5.12 2.35 8.36
CA ARG A 220 4.72 1.04 8.87
C ARG A 220 5.18 -0.07 7.97
N THR A 221 5.93 -1.00 8.53
CA THR A 221 6.46 -2.17 7.84
C THR A 221 5.78 -3.44 8.34
N GLY A 222 5.98 -4.55 7.63
CA GLY A 222 5.41 -5.85 8.00
C GLY A 222 3.95 -6.03 7.63
N ASN A 223 3.24 -6.89 8.37
CA ASN A 223 1.88 -7.30 8.07
C ASN A 223 0.90 -6.81 9.14
N VAL A 224 -0.29 -6.38 8.72
CA VAL A 224 -1.43 -6.11 9.60
C VAL A 224 -1.97 -7.41 10.18
N ILE A 225 -2.14 -8.41 9.31
CA ILE A 225 -2.47 -9.81 9.60
C ILE A 225 -1.71 -10.69 8.61
N THR A 226 -1.79 -12.00 8.73
CA THR A 226 -0.95 -12.99 8.04
C THR A 226 -0.63 -12.68 6.57
N ASP A 227 -1.62 -12.27 5.77
CA ASP A 227 -1.45 -12.07 4.32
C ASP A 227 -1.65 -10.61 3.86
N ILE A 228 -1.95 -9.69 4.78
CA ILE A 228 -2.18 -8.28 4.47
C ILE A 228 -1.02 -7.45 4.99
N THR A 229 -0.23 -6.91 4.07
CA THR A 229 0.89 -6.02 4.40
C THR A 229 0.41 -4.58 4.64
N PHE A 230 1.17 -3.82 5.45
CA PHE A 230 0.93 -2.37 5.58
C PHE A 230 1.07 -1.61 4.27
N ASP A 231 1.81 -2.13 3.30
CA ASP A 231 1.94 -1.54 1.96
C ASP A 231 0.60 -1.39 1.22
N LEU A 232 -0.40 -2.23 1.55
CA LEU A 232 -1.74 -2.16 0.98
C LEU A 232 -2.67 -1.20 1.72
N MET A 233 -2.32 -0.82 2.95
CA MET A 233 -3.18 0.02 3.78
C MET A 233 -3.01 1.50 3.45
N SER A 234 -4.10 2.20 3.29
CA SER A 234 -4.12 3.67 3.25
C SER A 234 -4.04 4.27 4.67
N ARG A 235 -4.04 5.60 4.77
CA ARG A 235 -4.14 6.37 6.01
C ARG A 235 -2.98 6.14 6.98
N GLN A 236 -1.76 6.07 6.46
CA GLN A 236 -0.55 5.99 7.28
C GLN A 236 0.15 7.34 7.43
N TRP A 237 -0.07 8.27 6.50
CA TRP A 237 0.46 9.63 6.52
C TRP A 237 -0.42 10.54 5.65
N ARG A 238 -0.30 11.85 5.80
CA ARG A 238 -1.24 12.77 5.17
C ARG A 238 -1.16 12.80 3.64
N GLY A 239 0.05 12.78 3.05
CA GLY A 239 0.22 12.86 1.61
C GLY A 239 1.11 14.04 1.18
N VAL A 240 1.08 14.35 -0.12
CA VAL A 240 1.88 15.40 -0.76
C VAL A 240 1.00 16.60 -1.10
N GLN A 241 1.44 17.80 -0.74
CA GLN A 241 0.73 19.05 -1.04
C GLN A 241 1.64 20.00 -1.82
N PHE A 242 1.25 20.33 -3.05
CA PHE A 242 1.88 21.39 -3.85
C PHE A 242 1.14 22.70 -3.63
N ALA A 243 1.82 23.67 -3.03
CA ALA A 243 1.26 24.99 -2.73
C ALA A 243 1.15 25.86 -4.00
N PRO A 244 0.35 26.95 -3.97
CA PRO A 244 0.20 27.85 -5.13
C PRO A 244 1.50 28.47 -5.66
N SER A 245 2.54 28.58 -4.86
CA SER A 245 3.86 29.06 -5.27
C SER A 245 4.72 28.00 -5.97
N SER A 246 4.38 26.71 -5.82
CA SER A 246 5.16 25.60 -6.36
C SER A 246 5.14 25.56 -7.89
N ARG A 247 6.26 25.24 -8.53
CA ARG A 247 6.44 25.24 -9.98
C ARG A 247 7.32 24.11 -10.47
N ALA A 248 7.09 23.72 -11.74
CA ALA A 248 7.95 22.83 -12.51
C ALA A 248 8.30 21.52 -11.78
N ASN A 249 7.33 20.94 -11.07
CA ASN A 249 7.52 19.71 -10.34
C ASN A 249 7.53 18.51 -11.29
N VAL A 250 8.42 17.57 -11.01
CA VAL A 250 8.53 16.31 -11.77
C VAL A 250 8.53 15.13 -10.82
N ILE A 251 7.66 14.15 -11.11
CA ILE A 251 7.61 12.85 -10.44
C ILE A 251 7.81 11.79 -11.52
N SER A 252 8.99 11.15 -11.54
CA SER A 252 9.35 10.14 -12.53
C SER A 252 9.73 8.83 -11.86
N HIS A 253 9.19 7.69 -12.36
CA HIS A 253 9.44 6.35 -11.81
C HIS A 253 9.37 6.32 -10.29
N THR A 254 8.28 6.85 -9.74
CA THR A 254 8.07 7.04 -8.31
C THR A 254 6.79 6.33 -7.88
N CYS A 255 6.83 5.66 -6.73
CA CYS A 255 5.64 5.11 -6.10
C CYS A 255 5.26 5.96 -4.89
N ILE A 256 4.06 6.58 -4.91
CA ILE A 256 3.47 7.30 -3.77
C ILE A 256 2.29 6.47 -3.28
N ARG A 257 2.29 6.10 -1.98
CA ARG A 257 1.23 5.26 -1.41
C ARG A 257 0.98 5.48 0.07
N ASN A 258 -0.07 4.85 0.58
CA ASN A 258 -0.48 4.79 1.98
C ASN A 258 -0.95 6.13 2.57
N THR A 259 -1.43 7.04 1.73
CA THR A 259 -1.79 8.40 2.11
C THR A 259 -3.20 8.51 2.71
N ASP A 260 -3.46 9.59 3.47
CA ASP A 260 -4.82 10.02 3.82
C ASP A 260 -5.50 10.69 2.62
N TYR A 261 -4.81 11.65 1.97
CA TYR A 261 -5.37 12.56 0.98
C TYR A 261 -4.68 12.51 -0.40
N GLY A 262 -3.73 11.57 -0.61
CA GLY A 262 -3.01 11.44 -1.88
C GLY A 262 -2.06 12.62 -2.18
N VAL A 263 -2.10 13.06 -3.42
CA VAL A 263 -1.34 14.20 -3.94
C VAL A 263 -2.31 15.33 -4.26
N ILE A 264 -2.19 16.46 -3.59
CA ILE A 264 -3.02 17.64 -3.80
C ILE A 264 -2.18 18.71 -4.50
N VAL A 265 -2.65 19.19 -5.65
CA VAL A 265 -2.00 20.25 -6.43
C VAL A 265 -2.89 21.47 -6.46
N ASN A 266 -2.46 22.54 -5.78
CA ASN A 266 -3.22 23.77 -5.65
C ASN A 266 -2.59 24.87 -6.49
N GLY A 267 -3.25 25.28 -7.57
CA GLY A 267 -2.84 26.36 -8.45
C GLY A 267 -3.12 27.77 -7.91
N GLY A 268 -3.89 27.86 -6.81
CA GLY A 268 -4.25 29.11 -6.17
C GLY A 268 -5.60 29.66 -6.61
N SER A 269 -5.93 30.85 -6.11
CA SER A 269 -7.19 31.57 -6.36
C SER A 269 -7.06 32.73 -7.36
N SER A 270 -5.98 32.76 -8.12
CA SER A 270 -5.72 33.78 -9.17
C SER A 270 -5.20 33.10 -10.44
N PRO A 271 -5.52 33.64 -11.62
CA PRO A 271 -4.99 33.10 -12.87
C PRO A 271 -3.46 33.05 -12.85
N ARG A 272 -2.90 31.97 -13.33
CA ARG A 272 -1.45 31.77 -13.41
C ARG A 272 -0.88 32.51 -14.61
N ASN A 273 0.29 33.09 -14.46
CA ASN A 273 0.98 33.83 -15.51
C ASN A 273 1.96 32.97 -16.34
N ASP A 274 2.12 31.68 -15.99
CA ASP A 274 3.02 30.71 -16.63
C ASP A 274 2.37 29.96 -17.80
N GLY A 275 1.19 30.40 -18.23
CA GLY A 275 0.47 29.83 -19.36
C GLY A 275 0.12 28.37 -19.16
N ASP A 276 0.35 27.54 -20.19
CA ASP A 276 0.02 26.13 -20.21
C ASP A 276 1.10 25.23 -19.58
N THR A 277 2.15 25.82 -18.98
CA THR A 277 3.24 25.07 -18.35
C THR A 277 2.69 24.19 -17.21
N PRO A 278 2.96 22.87 -17.19
CA PRO A 278 2.52 22.01 -16.12
C PRO A 278 3.10 22.43 -14.77
N MET A 279 2.25 22.53 -13.77
CA MET A 279 2.69 22.69 -12.39
C MET A 279 3.30 21.38 -11.86
N LEU A 280 2.76 20.26 -12.32
CA LEU A 280 3.23 18.92 -12.01
C LEU A 280 3.23 18.05 -13.26
N THR A 281 4.39 17.45 -13.55
CA THR A 281 4.54 16.40 -14.55
C THR A 281 4.81 15.07 -13.84
N ILE A 282 4.03 14.05 -14.16
CA ILE A 282 4.16 12.69 -13.61
C ILE A 282 4.45 11.74 -14.76
N VAL A 283 5.53 10.95 -14.68
CA VAL A 283 5.94 10.03 -15.73
C VAL A 283 6.22 8.66 -15.15
N ASN A 284 5.63 7.61 -15.73
CA ASN A 284 5.90 6.21 -15.38
C ASN A 284 5.85 5.94 -13.86
N SER A 285 4.88 6.55 -13.17
CA SER A 285 4.79 6.55 -11.72
C SER A 285 3.46 5.95 -11.25
N ARG A 286 3.42 5.56 -9.98
CA ARG A 286 2.24 4.94 -9.36
C ARG A 286 1.79 5.78 -8.17
N LEU A 287 0.52 6.17 -8.17
CA LEU A 287 -0.16 6.82 -7.04
C LEU A 287 -1.26 5.87 -6.60
N ARG A 288 -1.16 5.33 -5.36
CA ARG A 288 -2.07 4.27 -4.94
C ARG A 288 -2.28 4.22 -3.43
N ASN A 289 -3.28 3.46 -3.00
CA ASN A 289 -3.59 3.18 -1.60
C ASN A 289 -3.82 4.48 -0.79
N SER A 290 -4.82 5.28 -1.21
CA SER A 290 -5.21 6.51 -0.50
C SER A 290 -6.51 6.34 0.29
N GLY A 291 -6.60 7.01 1.42
CA GLY A 291 -7.80 7.10 2.24
C GLY A 291 -8.87 8.04 1.67
N ASP A 292 -8.50 8.89 0.73
CA ASP A 292 -9.38 9.76 -0.04
C ASP A 292 -9.10 9.52 -1.54
N ARG A 293 -8.73 10.51 -2.34
CA ARG A 293 -8.27 10.35 -3.72
C ARG A 293 -6.76 10.15 -3.79
N VAL A 294 -6.26 9.65 -4.90
CA VAL A 294 -4.81 9.56 -5.11
C VAL A 294 -4.22 10.84 -5.72
N LEU A 295 -5.04 11.62 -6.45
CA LEU A 295 -4.63 12.91 -7.04
C LEU A 295 -5.81 13.88 -7.09
N GLU A 296 -5.60 15.09 -6.60
CA GLU A 296 -6.53 16.22 -6.75
C GLU A 296 -5.81 17.43 -7.33
N ALA A 297 -6.39 18.05 -8.34
CA ALA A 297 -5.87 19.27 -8.97
C ALA A 297 -6.91 20.37 -8.91
N TYR A 298 -6.54 21.47 -8.28
CA TYR A 298 -7.38 22.66 -8.16
C TYR A 298 -6.71 23.82 -8.90
N HIS A 299 -7.29 24.25 -10.03
CA HIS A 299 -6.80 25.35 -10.89
C HIS A 299 -5.31 25.21 -11.25
N ALA A 300 -4.84 23.99 -11.42
CA ALA A 300 -3.46 23.61 -11.68
C ALA A 300 -3.36 22.85 -12.99
N ASN A 301 -2.23 22.97 -13.69
CA ASN A 301 -1.98 22.23 -14.91
C ASN A 301 -1.18 20.94 -14.58
N ILE A 302 -1.72 19.79 -14.97
CA ILE A 302 -1.12 18.47 -14.73
C ILE A 302 -0.82 17.78 -16.07
N THR A 303 0.36 17.20 -16.19
CA THR A 303 0.67 16.24 -17.25
C THR A 303 1.08 14.91 -16.64
N ALA A 304 0.34 13.83 -16.95
CA ALA A 304 0.61 12.48 -16.48
C ALA A 304 0.80 11.53 -17.69
N ILE A 305 1.91 10.81 -17.72
CA ILE A 305 2.28 9.94 -18.85
C ILE A 305 2.73 8.58 -18.33
N GLY A 306 2.08 7.51 -18.79
CA GLY A 306 2.42 6.12 -18.41
C GLY A 306 2.17 5.82 -16.93
N CYS A 307 1.21 6.49 -16.29
CA CYS A 307 1.00 6.42 -14.85
C CYS A 307 -0.14 5.49 -14.44
N GLU A 308 0.01 4.91 -13.25
CA GLU A 308 -1.03 4.17 -12.54
C GLU A 308 -1.62 5.02 -11.43
N PHE A 309 -2.95 5.16 -11.42
CA PHE A 309 -3.75 5.74 -10.35
C PHE A 309 -4.66 4.64 -9.82
N ALA A 310 -4.44 4.20 -8.58
CA ALA A 310 -5.12 2.99 -8.10
C ALA A 310 -5.46 3.02 -6.61
N GLU A 311 -6.45 2.24 -6.22
CA GLU A 311 -6.78 1.89 -4.84
C GLU A 311 -7.04 3.10 -3.92
N ALA A 312 -8.23 3.67 -3.99
CA ALA A 312 -8.64 4.74 -3.10
C ALA A 312 -10.13 4.66 -2.72
N SER A 313 -10.47 5.20 -1.54
CA SER A 313 -11.85 5.10 -1.02
C SER A 313 -12.81 6.12 -1.61
N ASN A 314 -12.34 7.29 -2.04
CA ASN A 314 -13.19 8.38 -2.54
C ASN A 314 -12.96 8.71 -4.02
N GLY A 315 -12.64 7.69 -4.83
CA GLY A 315 -12.26 7.85 -6.23
C GLY A 315 -10.76 8.05 -6.42
N LEU A 316 -10.31 8.22 -7.67
CA LEU A 316 -8.86 8.25 -7.92
C LEU A 316 -8.38 9.66 -8.24
N VAL A 317 -8.96 10.33 -9.25
CA VAL A 317 -8.48 11.63 -9.73
C VAL A 317 -9.62 12.64 -9.81
N LEU A 318 -9.40 13.82 -9.24
CA LEU A 318 -10.28 14.99 -9.37
C LEU A 318 -9.54 16.11 -10.12
N LEU A 319 -10.17 16.64 -11.16
CA LEU A 319 -9.70 17.76 -11.94
C LEU A 319 -10.71 18.92 -11.83
N HIS A 320 -10.34 19.95 -11.09
CA HIS A 320 -11.16 21.14 -10.83
C HIS A 320 -10.46 22.39 -11.37
N GLY A 321 -10.73 22.77 -12.59
CA GLY A 321 -10.08 23.89 -13.30
C GLY A 321 -8.63 23.62 -13.67
N GLY A 322 -8.16 24.29 -14.72
CA GLY A 322 -6.81 24.13 -15.25
C GLY A 322 -6.73 23.22 -16.48
N GLN A 323 -5.50 22.96 -16.95
CA GLN A 323 -5.26 22.18 -18.16
C GLN A 323 -4.58 20.87 -17.81
N HIS A 324 -5.14 19.75 -18.29
CA HIS A 324 -4.70 18.43 -17.92
C HIS A 324 -4.45 17.55 -19.14
N VAL A 325 -3.35 16.80 -19.11
CA VAL A 325 -3.02 15.79 -20.12
C VAL A 325 -2.73 14.47 -19.42
N PHE A 326 -3.47 13.42 -19.79
CA PHE A 326 -3.21 12.07 -19.33
C PHE A 326 -3.01 11.16 -20.55
N ASN A 327 -1.83 10.59 -20.67
CA ASN A 327 -1.47 9.79 -21.83
C ASN A 327 -0.94 8.43 -21.39
N HIS A 328 -1.52 7.35 -21.90
CA HIS A 328 -1.20 5.99 -21.49
C HIS A 328 -1.30 5.78 -19.97
N CYS A 329 -2.39 6.22 -19.34
CA CYS A 329 -2.63 6.06 -17.92
C CYS A 329 -3.63 4.93 -17.63
N THR A 330 -3.46 4.26 -16.50
CA THR A 330 -4.40 3.29 -15.95
C THR A 330 -5.02 3.87 -14.68
N PHE A 331 -6.35 4.00 -14.68
CA PHE A 331 -7.16 4.35 -13.52
C PHE A 331 -7.89 3.07 -13.09
N ALA A 332 -7.43 2.44 -12.01
CA ALA A 332 -7.93 1.14 -11.57
C ALA A 332 -8.28 1.15 -10.08
N ASN A 333 -9.56 1.00 -9.76
CA ASN A 333 -9.98 1.03 -8.35
C ASN A 333 -10.63 -0.30 -7.92
N TYR A 334 -9.88 -1.09 -7.18
CA TYR A 334 -10.32 -2.33 -6.55
C TYR A 334 -10.21 -2.27 -5.03
N TYR A 335 -10.21 -1.06 -4.46
CA TYR A 335 -10.00 -0.83 -3.03
C TYR A 335 -10.83 -1.76 -2.14
N LEU A 336 -10.18 -2.34 -1.12
CA LEU A 336 -10.75 -3.41 -0.29
C LEU A 336 -11.15 -2.97 1.10
N PHE A 337 -10.51 -1.94 1.64
CA PHE A 337 -10.54 -1.66 3.08
C PHE A 337 -11.68 -0.73 3.49
N SER A 338 -12.47 -0.24 2.54
CA SER A 338 -13.76 0.42 2.75
C SER A 338 -14.60 0.37 1.47
N ALA A 339 -15.83 0.92 1.52
CA ALA A 339 -16.59 1.20 0.31
C ALA A 339 -15.86 2.26 -0.55
N ILE A 340 -16.08 2.21 -1.86
CA ILE A 340 -15.63 3.22 -2.82
C ILE A 340 -16.78 4.21 -3.01
N TYR A 341 -16.55 5.47 -2.66
CA TYR A 341 -17.61 6.49 -2.65
C TYR A 341 -17.59 7.40 -3.88
N GLY A 342 -16.41 7.64 -4.47
CA GLY A 342 -16.24 8.55 -5.60
C GLY A 342 -15.87 7.84 -6.90
N PRO A 343 -15.95 8.55 -8.04
CA PRO A 343 -15.60 8.03 -9.35
C PRO A 343 -14.07 7.89 -9.52
N ALA A 344 -13.66 7.01 -10.44
CA ALA A 344 -12.24 6.89 -10.76
C ALA A 344 -11.66 8.20 -11.34
N LEU A 345 -12.44 8.92 -12.16
CA LEU A 345 -12.06 10.22 -12.72
C LEU A 345 -13.25 11.18 -12.65
N ALA A 346 -13.03 12.36 -12.05
CA ALA A 346 -14.03 13.40 -11.93
C ALA A 346 -13.55 14.72 -12.58
N PHE A 347 -14.44 15.36 -13.32
CA PHE A 347 -14.25 16.69 -13.87
C PHE A 347 -15.23 17.66 -13.22
N GLU A 348 -14.72 18.73 -12.63
CA GLU A 348 -15.48 19.82 -12.04
C GLU A 348 -15.07 21.16 -12.65
N HIS A 349 -15.81 22.22 -12.40
CA HIS A 349 -15.54 23.56 -12.93
C HIS A 349 -15.37 23.59 -14.47
N LEU A 350 -16.37 23.07 -15.17
CA LEU A 350 -16.35 22.87 -16.63
C LEU A 350 -16.80 24.10 -17.42
N ASN A 351 -17.77 24.84 -16.89
CA ASN A 351 -18.40 25.98 -17.54
C ASN A 351 -18.65 27.08 -16.51
N ALA A 352 -18.96 28.29 -16.96
CA ALA A 352 -19.41 29.36 -16.11
C ALA A 352 -20.73 28.94 -15.43
N ASP A 353 -20.64 28.46 -14.20
CA ASP A 353 -21.78 28.49 -13.31
C ASP A 353 -22.24 29.95 -13.21
N ASN A 354 -23.52 30.19 -12.93
CA ASN A 354 -24.12 31.53 -12.92
C ASN A 354 -23.45 32.57 -11.97
N ASP A 355 -22.32 32.21 -11.37
CA ASP A 355 -21.47 33.08 -10.56
C ASP A 355 -20.22 33.45 -11.36
N ASP A 356 -20.36 34.55 -12.15
CA ASP A 356 -19.33 35.15 -13.01
C ASP A 356 -18.14 35.76 -12.22
N SER A 357 -17.92 35.36 -11.00
CA SER A 357 -16.87 35.88 -10.13
C SER A 357 -15.51 35.19 -10.29
N SER A 358 -15.45 33.97 -10.88
CA SER A 358 -14.21 33.24 -11.03
C SER A 358 -13.51 33.54 -12.37
N LYS A 359 -12.47 34.33 -12.32
CA LYS A 359 -11.54 34.52 -13.46
C LYS A 359 -10.58 33.35 -13.66
N LEU A 360 -10.82 32.23 -12.95
CA LEU A 360 -9.98 31.05 -12.98
C LEU A 360 -10.31 30.21 -14.21
N PRO A 361 -9.33 29.53 -14.80
CA PRO A 361 -9.55 28.73 -15.99
C PRO A 361 -10.47 27.53 -15.68
N TYR A 362 -11.43 27.28 -16.59
CA TYR A 362 -12.23 26.05 -16.56
C TYR A 362 -11.37 24.84 -16.81
N THR A 363 -11.87 23.66 -16.41
CA THR A 363 -11.22 22.39 -16.68
C THR A 363 -11.15 22.13 -18.18
N ALA A 364 -9.94 21.94 -18.68
CA ALA A 364 -9.63 21.39 -19.97
C ALA A 364 -8.81 20.12 -19.76
N ALA A 365 -9.17 19.03 -20.42
CA ALA A 365 -8.50 17.74 -20.22
C ALA A 365 -8.41 16.96 -21.55
N ASP A 366 -7.27 16.35 -21.79
CA ASP A 366 -7.05 15.42 -22.89
C ASP A 366 -6.55 14.09 -22.34
N ILE A 367 -7.45 13.10 -22.33
CA ILE A 367 -7.18 11.76 -21.83
C ILE A 367 -7.04 10.83 -23.03
N THR A 368 -5.86 10.27 -23.25
CA THR A 368 -5.57 9.49 -24.46
C THR A 368 -4.92 8.14 -24.16
N ASN A 369 -5.22 7.13 -24.97
CA ASN A 369 -4.63 5.79 -24.89
C ASN A 369 -4.67 5.18 -23.48
N SER A 370 -5.75 5.38 -22.74
CA SER A 370 -5.82 5.12 -21.30
C SER A 370 -6.90 4.08 -20.96
N ILE A 371 -6.91 3.60 -19.72
CA ILE A 371 -7.90 2.65 -19.21
C ILE A 371 -8.53 3.20 -17.93
N LEU A 372 -9.86 3.20 -17.87
CA LEU A 372 -10.67 3.48 -16.70
C LEU A 372 -11.48 2.21 -16.35
N TYR A 373 -11.06 1.48 -15.32
CA TYR A 373 -11.68 0.20 -14.96
C TYR A 373 -11.52 -0.13 -13.49
N GLY A 374 -12.52 -0.77 -12.91
CA GLY A 374 -12.46 -1.21 -11.51
C GLY A 374 -13.85 -1.33 -10.89
N ASN A 375 -13.94 -1.21 -9.58
CA ASN A 375 -15.18 -1.16 -8.83
C ASN A 375 -15.67 0.29 -8.67
N GLY A 376 -16.98 0.48 -8.52
CA GLY A 376 -17.59 1.80 -8.43
C GLY A 376 -17.80 2.48 -9.78
N SER A 377 -18.11 3.77 -9.76
CA SER A 377 -18.26 4.60 -10.96
C SER A 377 -16.89 4.93 -11.56
N MET A 378 -16.81 4.96 -12.89
CA MET A 378 -15.56 5.31 -13.57
C MET A 378 -15.45 6.80 -13.84
N LEU A 379 -16.54 7.45 -14.21
CA LEU A 379 -16.56 8.86 -14.59
C LEU A 379 -17.61 9.64 -13.80
N SER A 380 -17.27 10.87 -13.45
CA SER A 380 -18.22 11.91 -13.06
C SER A 380 -17.89 13.17 -13.83
N HIS A 381 -18.86 13.62 -14.60
CA HIS A 381 -18.77 14.85 -15.36
C HIS A 381 -20.15 15.48 -15.48
N GLY A 382 -20.21 16.77 -15.65
CA GLY A 382 -21.42 17.49 -16.03
C GLY A 382 -21.68 17.38 -17.52
N ASP A 383 -22.37 18.37 -18.08
CA ASP A 383 -22.50 18.50 -19.54
C ASP A 383 -21.15 18.91 -20.14
N LEU A 384 -20.56 18.03 -20.96
CA LEU A 384 -19.31 18.29 -21.66
C LEU A 384 -19.49 19.05 -22.97
N THR A 385 -20.72 19.34 -23.39
CA THR A 385 -20.99 20.05 -24.64
C THR A 385 -20.29 21.42 -24.67
N GLY A 386 -19.43 21.61 -25.67
CA GLY A 386 -18.67 22.86 -25.84
C GLY A 386 -17.49 23.04 -24.85
N THR A 387 -17.22 22.06 -23.99
CA THR A 387 -16.02 22.07 -23.12
C THR A 387 -14.77 21.65 -23.90
N LYS A 388 -13.60 21.79 -23.27
CA LYS A 388 -12.32 21.28 -23.78
C LYS A 388 -11.89 19.98 -23.11
N VAL A 389 -12.83 19.13 -22.75
CA VAL A 389 -12.56 17.80 -22.16
C VAL A 389 -12.75 16.73 -23.23
N PHE A 390 -11.71 15.98 -23.51
CA PHE A 390 -11.71 14.93 -24.53
C PHE A 390 -11.13 13.63 -23.97
N LEU A 391 -11.84 12.53 -24.25
CA LEU A 391 -11.35 11.16 -24.01
C LEU A 391 -11.20 10.48 -25.39
N ARG A 392 -9.97 10.11 -25.74
CA ARG A 392 -9.66 9.57 -27.05
C ARG A 392 -8.92 8.24 -26.93
N ARG A 393 -9.44 7.17 -27.55
CA ARG A 393 -8.87 5.82 -27.41
C ARG A 393 -8.78 5.41 -25.94
N VAL A 394 -9.87 5.54 -25.20
CA VAL A 394 -9.94 5.18 -23.78
C VAL A 394 -10.85 3.96 -23.62
N LEU A 395 -10.40 2.95 -22.89
CA LEU A 395 -11.25 1.85 -22.45
C LEU A 395 -11.96 2.25 -21.16
N ILE A 396 -13.29 2.20 -21.13
CA ILE A 396 -14.12 2.67 -20.03
C ILE A 396 -15.13 1.58 -19.64
N LYS A 397 -15.15 1.21 -18.34
CA LYS A 397 -16.11 0.23 -17.78
C LYS A 397 -17.51 0.80 -17.61
N GLU A 398 -18.01 1.53 -18.51
CA GLU A 398 -19.38 2.05 -18.47
C GLU A 398 -20.03 1.87 -19.84
N ASN A 399 -21.37 1.74 -19.83
CA ASN A 399 -22.11 1.78 -21.08
C ASN A 399 -22.12 3.21 -21.62
N GLY A 400 -21.74 3.39 -22.86
CA GLY A 400 -21.67 4.69 -23.49
C GLY A 400 -21.56 4.58 -25.02
N SER A 401 -21.39 5.71 -25.63
CA SER A 401 -21.16 5.82 -27.08
C SER A 401 -20.27 7.04 -27.35
N ASP A 402 -19.56 6.98 -28.47
CA ASP A 402 -18.75 8.08 -28.94
C ASP A 402 -19.60 9.30 -29.31
N ASP A 403 -19.05 10.48 -29.04
CA ASP A 403 -19.61 11.79 -29.38
C ASP A 403 -18.49 12.80 -29.67
N ALA A 404 -18.75 14.11 -29.48
CA ALA A 404 -17.75 15.15 -29.68
C ALA A 404 -16.61 15.15 -28.63
N ASN A 405 -16.86 14.59 -27.44
CA ASN A 405 -15.94 14.55 -26.30
C ASN A 405 -15.34 13.15 -26.09
N PHE A 406 -16.02 12.09 -26.52
CA PHE A 406 -15.58 10.71 -26.47
C PHE A 406 -15.30 10.17 -27.87
N ILE A 407 -14.04 9.90 -28.21
CA ILE A 407 -13.61 9.63 -29.58
C ILE A 407 -12.89 8.28 -29.65
N ALA A 408 -13.47 7.35 -30.41
CA ALA A 408 -12.96 6.00 -30.59
C ALA A 408 -12.66 5.27 -29.28
N CYS A 409 -13.54 5.44 -28.27
CA CYS A 409 -13.45 4.77 -26.97
C CYS A 409 -13.92 3.32 -27.05
N LEU A 410 -13.41 2.49 -26.12
CA LEU A 410 -13.83 1.10 -25.94
C LEU A 410 -14.77 1.04 -24.72
N TRP A 411 -16.07 0.97 -24.97
CA TRP A 411 -17.10 0.98 -23.95
C TRP A 411 -17.41 -0.42 -23.42
N ASP A 412 -17.60 -0.54 -22.10
CA ASP A 412 -18.00 -1.76 -21.38
C ASP A 412 -17.15 -3.00 -21.75
N LYS A 413 -15.85 -2.82 -21.80
CA LYS A 413 -14.90 -3.90 -22.04
C LYS A 413 -14.03 -4.13 -20.81
N ASP A 414 -13.78 -5.41 -20.49
CA ASP A 414 -12.86 -5.80 -19.42
C ASP A 414 -11.42 -5.78 -19.96
N PRO A 415 -10.50 -5.01 -19.36
CA PRO A 415 -9.09 -5.00 -19.74
C PRO A 415 -8.35 -6.29 -19.38
N LEU A 416 -8.95 -7.21 -18.63
CA LEU A 416 -8.38 -8.49 -18.21
C LEU A 416 -7.04 -8.32 -17.49
N TYR A 417 -7.06 -7.71 -16.32
CA TYR A 417 -5.87 -7.55 -15.48
C TYR A 417 -5.46 -8.87 -14.79
N TYR A 418 -4.19 -8.97 -14.38
CA TYR A 418 -3.71 -10.03 -13.50
C TYR A 418 -4.16 -9.86 -12.04
N THR A 419 -4.87 -8.79 -11.72
CA THR A 419 -5.41 -8.54 -10.38
C THR A 419 -6.30 -9.68 -9.91
N VAL A 420 -6.03 -10.19 -8.70
CA VAL A 420 -6.86 -11.14 -7.95
C VAL A 420 -7.13 -10.51 -6.58
N ARG A 421 -8.29 -9.89 -6.47
CA ARG A 421 -8.65 -9.04 -5.32
C ARG A 421 -8.71 -9.84 -4.01
N GLU A 422 -9.23 -11.06 -4.09
CA GLU A 422 -9.38 -11.98 -2.96
C GLU A 422 -8.03 -12.45 -2.39
N ASP A 423 -6.98 -12.43 -3.22
CA ASP A 423 -5.62 -12.80 -2.84
C ASP A 423 -4.73 -11.56 -2.56
N TYR A 424 -5.32 -10.36 -2.50
CA TYR A 424 -4.63 -9.09 -2.31
C TYR A 424 -3.56 -8.78 -3.37
N ILE A 425 -3.73 -9.32 -4.58
CA ILE A 425 -2.86 -9.08 -5.73
C ILE A 425 -3.46 -7.96 -6.58
N PHE A 426 -2.78 -6.83 -6.65
CA PHE A 426 -3.17 -5.66 -7.45
C PHE A 426 -2.15 -5.44 -8.56
N ASP A 427 -2.32 -6.16 -9.66
CA ASP A 427 -1.46 -6.13 -10.85
C ASP A 427 -2.30 -5.75 -12.09
N TYR A 428 -2.07 -4.55 -12.59
CA TYR A 428 -2.81 -3.97 -13.70
C TYR A 428 -2.16 -4.20 -15.08
N ARG A 429 -1.23 -5.12 -15.17
CA ARG A 429 -0.75 -5.63 -16.46
C ARG A 429 -1.84 -6.44 -17.14
N LEU A 430 -1.78 -6.46 -18.48
CA LEU A 430 -2.80 -7.07 -19.32
C LEU A 430 -2.56 -8.57 -19.51
N LYS A 431 -3.62 -9.38 -19.46
CA LYS A 431 -3.60 -10.78 -19.87
C LYS A 431 -3.67 -10.92 -21.41
N PRO A 432 -3.32 -12.09 -21.99
CA PRO A 432 -3.22 -12.30 -23.45
C PRO A 432 -4.46 -11.90 -24.26
N GLU A 433 -5.66 -12.09 -23.73
CA GLU A 433 -6.92 -11.85 -24.45
C GLU A 433 -7.48 -10.42 -24.22
N SER A 434 -6.71 -9.55 -23.62
CA SER A 434 -7.16 -8.19 -23.30
C SER A 434 -7.53 -7.39 -24.55
N PRO A 435 -8.72 -6.77 -24.60
CA PRO A 435 -9.10 -5.89 -25.70
C PRO A 435 -8.30 -4.58 -25.73
N ALA A 436 -7.50 -4.30 -24.72
CA ALA A 436 -6.63 -3.12 -24.64
C ALA A 436 -5.31 -3.29 -25.41
N ILE A 437 -4.95 -4.54 -25.78
CA ILE A 437 -3.72 -4.83 -26.52
C ILE A 437 -3.86 -4.30 -27.95
N GLY A 438 -2.93 -3.45 -28.39
CA GLY A 438 -2.90 -2.86 -29.72
C GLY A 438 -4.10 -1.98 -30.07
N ALA A 439 -4.87 -1.52 -29.07
CA ALA A 439 -6.07 -0.70 -29.27
C ALA A 439 -5.81 0.80 -29.22
N GLY A 440 -4.60 1.22 -28.90
CA GLY A 440 -4.20 2.63 -28.86
C GLY A 440 -3.95 3.24 -30.23
N ASP A 441 -3.74 4.54 -30.24
CA ASP A 441 -3.38 5.31 -31.44
C ASP A 441 -1.98 5.90 -31.29
N ALA A 442 -1.08 5.48 -32.17
CA ALA A 442 0.31 5.93 -32.17
C ALA A 442 0.46 7.45 -32.40
N SER A 443 -0.48 8.07 -33.11
CA SER A 443 -0.47 9.52 -33.37
C SER A 443 -0.79 10.36 -32.13
N LEU A 444 -1.44 9.77 -31.13
CA LEU A 444 -1.77 10.37 -29.85
C LEU A 444 -0.70 10.14 -28.80
N MET A 445 0.31 9.31 -29.07
CA MET A 445 1.36 8.99 -28.12
C MET A 445 2.34 10.16 -27.94
N LEU A 446 2.51 10.62 -26.70
CA LEU A 446 3.51 11.62 -26.40
C LEU A 446 4.93 11.02 -26.39
N PRO A 447 5.98 11.80 -26.72
CA PRO A 447 7.37 11.29 -26.76
C PRO A 447 7.81 10.62 -25.46
N ALA A 448 7.42 11.15 -24.30
CA ALA A 448 7.75 10.60 -22.98
C ALA A 448 7.02 9.25 -22.72
N ALA A 449 5.99 8.90 -23.48
CA ALA A 449 5.30 7.62 -23.41
C ALA A 449 6.00 6.50 -24.22
N ALA A 450 7.12 6.75 -24.87
CA ALA A 450 7.78 5.76 -25.76
C ALA A 450 8.11 4.44 -25.04
N ARG A 451 8.29 4.48 -23.72
CA ARG A 451 8.47 3.30 -22.87
C ARG A 451 7.52 3.36 -21.66
N ASP A 452 7.11 2.20 -21.18
CA ASP A 452 6.30 2.08 -19.98
C ASP A 452 7.16 2.15 -18.69
N ALA A 453 6.51 2.01 -17.54
CA ALA A 453 7.16 2.05 -16.23
C ALA A 453 8.17 0.90 -15.98
N TYR A 454 8.15 -0.15 -16.79
CA TYR A 454 9.12 -1.25 -16.78
C TYR A 454 10.19 -1.12 -17.87
N GLY A 455 10.22 0.00 -18.59
CA GLY A 455 11.18 0.26 -19.66
C GLY A 455 10.85 -0.43 -20.98
N LEU A 456 9.69 -1.07 -21.11
CA LEU A 456 9.26 -1.76 -22.33
C LEU A 456 8.82 -0.77 -23.40
N PRO A 457 9.23 -0.93 -24.65
CA PRO A 457 8.80 -0.05 -25.73
C PRO A 457 7.31 -0.26 -26.01
N ARG A 458 6.51 0.83 -26.10
CA ARG A 458 5.08 0.75 -26.39
C ARG A 458 4.76 0.41 -27.85
N GLN A 459 5.70 0.60 -28.74
CA GLN A 459 5.59 0.20 -30.13
C GLN A 459 6.63 -0.87 -30.42
N ALA A 460 6.18 -2.05 -30.88
CA ALA A 460 7.05 -3.13 -31.31
C ALA A 460 7.85 -2.75 -32.55
N THR A 461 7.22 -1.97 -33.45
CA THR A 461 7.82 -1.37 -34.66
C THR A 461 7.27 0.06 -34.80
N ALA A 462 8.00 0.93 -35.49
CA ALA A 462 7.57 2.30 -35.74
C ALA A 462 6.17 2.33 -36.40
N GLY A 463 5.23 3.04 -35.78
CA GLY A 463 3.85 3.17 -36.24
C GLY A 463 2.92 2.02 -35.85
N ALA A 464 3.39 0.99 -35.16
CA ALA A 464 2.51 -0.02 -34.59
C ALA A 464 1.57 0.60 -33.54
N ALA A 465 0.30 0.12 -33.49
CA ALA A 465 -0.65 0.56 -32.50
C ALA A 465 -0.18 0.14 -31.10
N PRO A 466 -0.06 1.07 -30.14
CA PRO A 466 0.34 0.75 -28.78
C PRO A 466 -0.81 0.13 -27.99
N ASP A 467 -0.50 -0.48 -26.86
CA ASP A 467 -1.50 -0.92 -25.90
C ASP A 467 -2.09 0.29 -25.15
N LEU A 468 -3.32 0.15 -24.69
CA LEU A 468 -3.93 1.13 -23.80
C LEU A 468 -3.39 0.98 -22.36
N GLY A 469 -3.37 2.08 -21.62
CA GLY A 469 -3.02 2.10 -20.21
C GLY A 469 -1.52 2.22 -19.92
N ALA A 470 -1.17 2.06 -18.66
CA ALA A 470 0.17 2.32 -18.14
C ALA A 470 1.21 1.27 -18.55
N TYR A 471 0.79 0.04 -18.86
CA TYR A 471 1.69 -1.11 -19.03
C TYR A 471 1.58 -1.74 -20.40
N VAL A 472 2.73 -2.08 -20.95
CA VAL A 472 2.82 -2.85 -22.20
C VAL A 472 2.56 -4.33 -21.91
N TYR A 473 1.77 -4.96 -22.77
CA TYR A 473 1.55 -6.40 -22.72
C TYR A 473 2.83 -7.17 -23.02
N ILE A 474 3.11 -8.18 -22.21
CA ILE A 474 4.23 -9.11 -22.42
C ILE A 474 3.65 -10.49 -22.74
N ALA A 475 3.87 -10.96 -23.95
CA ALA A 475 3.50 -12.33 -24.28
C ALA A 475 4.25 -13.34 -23.39
N PRO A 476 3.56 -14.38 -22.88
CA PRO A 476 4.23 -15.47 -22.18
C PRO A 476 5.33 -16.06 -23.06
N LYS A 477 6.49 -16.36 -22.47
CA LYS A 477 7.52 -17.12 -23.18
C LYS A 477 7.02 -18.55 -23.32
N GLU A 478 6.97 -19.07 -24.54
CA GLU A 478 6.71 -20.47 -24.82
C GLU A 478 7.75 -21.41 -24.16
#